data_08a53485e70fedf6cbca74c85d876dd4
#
_entry.id   08a53485e70fedf6cbca74c85d876dd4
#
_cell.length_a   1.000
_cell.length_b   1.000
_cell.length_c   1.000
_cell.angle_alpha   90.00
_cell.angle_beta   90.00
_cell.angle_gamma   90.00
#
_symmetry.space_group_name_H-M   'P 1'
#
loop_
_entity.id
_entity.type
_entity.pdbx_description
1 polymer ?
#
loop_
_entity_poly.entity_id
_entity_poly.type
_entity_poly.pdbx_seq_one_letter_code
_entity_poly.pdbx_strand_id
1 'polypeptide(L)'
;MSSSKTSSKPKAKQYSKFIPNAPEDNRPLSLRSDLEYGKLTSKEYLYVSKHPVGEPLPTPIDDDPPYVIYLSTYLNFLILILIGHVRDFFGKIFKPKEYGHLVEKNGYAPWYDGFESFYVRRLKTRIDDCFARPIHGAPGRFIKCFNRIREGKTGYLYDGTSKECLNLSSYNYLGFAQSSGVCTDFALKCVDEYGTSACSPRLYCGTTDLHKECERVVADFVGKEDAIIVSQGYGTNANFFASIADPKTLVISDELNHASIRFGIRLSGAIVKVYKHNDMKDLENLIRNQIAQGQPKTHRPWKKIIIAVEGLYSMEGNMCNLPELINLKDKYKCYLFVDEAHSIGALGPEGRGICDYFSVDPARVDILMGTFTKSFGATGGYIAGDKYVIDKLRLNYITQGYSESVPPPVLGQIISSLNVIKGTLNPGEGQERLQRIAFNSRYLRLGLKKLGFIVYGADDSPVIPLLLFLPSKMPALSRMLYDLGIAVVIVSYPATPLISARARLCVSSALTKEDLDYVLTKLSEVGDLIYLKFSSGIAGGCKSPGEPPRWTIEDVIATNVEDCKKPKLL
;
A
#
# COMPACT_ATOMS: atom_id res chain seq x y z
N MET A 1 37.38 -50.13 28.79
CA MET A 1 37.24 -48.67 29.07
C MET A 1 36.81 -47.96 27.83
N SER A 2 35.51 -47.80 27.62
CA SER A 2 34.92 -47.07 26.47
C SER A 2 34.34 -45.77 27.00
N SER A 3 34.98 -44.67 26.62
CA SER A 3 34.50 -43.31 26.93
C SER A 3 33.35 -42.90 26.01
N SER A 4 32.15 -42.87 26.53
CA SER A 4 30.98 -42.31 25.87
C SER A 4 31.11 -40.78 25.81
N LYS A 5 31.37 -40.23 24.61
CA LYS A 5 31.19 -38.80 24.36
C LYS A 5 29.70 -38.50 24.26
N THR A 6 29.14 -37.96 25.31
CA THR A 6 27.81 -37.36 25.30
C THR A 6 27.84 -36.07 24.48
N SER A 7 27.30 -36.13 23.28
CA SER A 7 27.02 -34.92 22.47
C SER A 7 25.87 -34.17 23.13
N SER A 8 26.14 -33.07 23.79
CA SER A 8 25.13 -32.14 24.26
C SER A 8 24.41 -31.51 23.05
N LYS A 9 23.17 -31.96 22.79
CA LYS A 9 22.27 -31.25 21.87
C LYS A 9 22.11 -29.81 22.36
N PRO A 10 22.24 -28.80 21.48
CA PRO A 10 21.95 -27.44 21.87
C PRO A 10 20.49 -27.37 22.34
N LYS A 11 20.29 -26.86 23.56
CA LYS A 11 18.97 -26.62 24.13
C LYS A 11 18.19 -25.76 23.13
N ALA A 12 17.07 -26.28 22.61
CA ALA A 12 16.12 -25.53 21.84
C ALA A 12 15.74 -24.28 22.64
N LYS A 13 16.19 -23.09 22.22
CA LYS A 13 15.73 -21.83 22.79
C LYS A 13 14.24 -21.75 22.50
N GLN A 14 13.46 -21.72 23.57
CA GLN A 14 12.02 -21.75 23.55
C GLN A 14 11.46 -20.58 22.73
N TYR A 15 10.87 -20.88 21.57
CA TYR A 15 10.11 -19.94 20.73
C TYR A 15 8.83 -19.39 21.41
N SER A 16 8.49 -19.87 22.61
CA SER A 16 7.32 -19.44 23.38
C SER A 16 7.44 -18.06 24.04
N LYS A 17 8.56 -17.35 23.87
CA LYS A 17 8.72 -15.99 24.39
C LYS A 17 8.61 -14.92 23.30
N PHE A 18 7.55 -15.00 22.51
CA PHE A 18 7.31 -14.01 21.49
C PHE A 18 6.90 -12.64 22.05
N ILE A 19 6.48 -12.56 23.32
CA ILE A 19 5.97 -11.30 23.86
C ILE A 19 6.19 -11.07 25.36
N PRO A 20 6.71 -11.94 26.20
CA PRO A 20 6.65 -11.66 27.63
C PRO A 20 7.66 -10.63 28.16
N ASN A 21 8.67 -10.26 27.40
CA ASN A 21 9.71 -9.36 27.88
C ASN A 21 9.96 -8.16 26.93
N ALA A 22 8.98 -7.75 26.12
CA ALA A 22 9.01 -6.37 25.70
C ALA A 22 8.97 -5.54 26.98
N PRO A 23 9.94 -4.65 27.25
CA PRO A 23 9.88 -3.81 28.42
C PRO A 23 8.53 -3.13 28.44
N GLU A 24 7.80 -3.23 29.57
CA GLU A 24 6.57 -2.47 29.76
C GLU A 24 6.89 -1.03 29.40
N ASP A 25 6.10 -0.44 28.53
CA ASP A 25 6.25 0.96 28.18
C ASP A 25 5.69 1.79 29.34
N ASN A 26 6.53 1.99 30.33
CA ASN A 26 6.20 2.76 31.54
C ASN A 26 6.21 4.27 31.32
N ARG A 27 6.37 4.72 30.06
CA ARG A 27 6.29 6.16 29.74
C ARG A 27 4.88 6.68 30.03
N PRO A 28 4.75 7.94 30.51
CA PRO A 28 3.45 8.59 30.68
C PRO A 28 2.65 8.56 29.39
N LEU A 29 1.30 8.48 29.47
CA LEU A 29 0.42 8.45 28.32
C LEU A 29 0.66 9.62 27.35
N SER A 30 0.99 10.82 27.88
CA SER A 30 1.34 11.99 27.06
C SER A 30 2.57 11.75 26.17
N LEU A 31 3.61 11.07 26.67
CA LEU A 31 4.80 10.73 25.88
C LEU A 31 4.51 9.62 24.87
N ARG A 32 3.60 8.68 25.18
CA ARG A 32 3.17 7.68 24.22
C ARG A 32 2.40 8.31 23.07
N SER A 33 1.51 9.26 23.37
CA SER A 33 0.75 9.96 22.34
C SER A 33 1.65 10.74 21.38
N ASP A 34 2.71 11.39 21.86
CA ASP A 34 3.66 12.13 21.02
C ASP A 34 4.50 11.20 20.11
N LEU A 35 4.73 9.95 20.53
CA LEU A 35 5.40 8.93 19.71
C LEU A 35 4.48 8.31 18.66
N GLU A 36 3.19 8.33 18.90
CA GLU A 36 2.18 7.80 17.98
C GLU A 36 1.71 8.87 16.99
N TYR A 37 1.62 10.14 17.43
CA TYR A 37 1.18 11.28 16.61
C TYR A 37 1.89 12.56 17.03
N GLY A 38 2.66 13.16 16.10
CA GLY A 38 3.44 14.37 16.36
C GLY A 38 2.56 15.62 16.50
N LYS A 39 2.97 16.56 17.35
CA LYS A 39 2.27 17.84 17.54
C LYS A 39 2.43 18.73 16.32
N LEU A 40 1.37 19.46 15.98
CA LEU A 40 1.42 20.50 14.96
C LEU A 40 2.21 21.69 15.51
N THR A 41 3.29 22.08 14.81
CA THR A 41 4.16 23.19 15.22
C THR A 41 3.76 24.52 14.59
N SER A 42 3.16 24.51 13.40
CA SER A 42 2.66 25.70 12.72
C SER A 42 1.50 25.38 11.78
N LYS A 43 0.49 26.25 11.73
CA LYS A 43 -0.64 26.13 10.80
C LYS A 43 -0.25 26.31 9.32
N GLU A 44 0.93 26.84 9.04
CA GLU A 44 1.44 26.93 7.68
C GLU A 44 1.81 25.57 7.07
N TYR A 45 1.92 24.53 7.90
CA TYR A 45 2.10 23.13 7.47
C TYR A 45 0.79 22.41 7.17
N LEU A 46 -0.22 23.17 6.75
CA LEU A 46 -1.52 22.64 6.36
C LEU A 46 -1.78 23.00 4.88
N TYR A 47 -2.24 22.00 4.14
CA TYR A 47 -2.58 22.13 2.72
C TYR A 47 -3.82 21.31 2.39
N VAL A 48 -4.69 21.82 1.52
CA VAL A 48 -5.89 21.10 1.09
C VAL A 48 -5.59 20.33 -0.19
N SER A 49 -5.71 19.01 -0.13
CA SER A 49 -5.58 18.13 -1.29
C SER A 49 -6.84 18.25 -2.17
N LYS A 50 -6.71 18.86 -3.34
CA LYS A 50 -7.81 19.06 -4.29
C LYS A 50 -7.29 19.31 -5.69
N HIS A 51 -7.92 18.69 -6.69
CA HIS A 51 -7.67 19.00 -8.10
C HIS A 51 -8.54 20.17 -8.56
N PRO A 52 -8.01 21.15 -9.28
CA PRO A 52 -8.80 22.24 -9.84
C PRO A 52 -9.87 21.72 -10.82
N VAL A 53 -11.09 22.20 -10.66
CA VAL A 53 -12.22 21.74 -11.49
C VAL A 53 -12.05 22.17 -12.94
N GLY A 54 -12.15 21.20 -13.87
CA GLY A 54 -12.04 21.45 -15.31
C GLY A 54 -10.61 21.47 -15.86
N GLU A 55 -9.59 21.35 -15.01
CA GLU A 55 -8.22 21.19 -15.47
C GLU A 55 -7.94 19.72 -15.84
N PRO A 56 -7.12 19.45 -16.87
CA PRO A 56 -6.70 18.08 -17.17
C PRO A 56 -5.79 17.56 -16.08
N LEU A 57 -5.89 16.25 -15.77
CA LEU A 57 -4.95 15.60 -14.89
C LEU A 57 -3.54 15.67 -15.52
N PRO A 58 -2.54 16.22 -14.83
CA PRO A 58 -1.17 16.25 -15.35
C PRO A 58 -0.70 14.82 -15.65
N THR A 59 -0.19 14.59 -16.86
CA THR A 59 0.44 13.31 -17.18
C THR A 59 1.70 13.17 -16.35
N PRO A 60 1.82 12.13 -15.51
CA PRO A 60 3.05 11.91 -14.76
C PRO A 60 4.23 11.80 -15.71
N ILE A 61 5.28 12.58 -15.46
CA ILE A 61 6.53 12.49 -16.20
C ILE A 61 7.42 11.54 -15.42
N ASP A 62 7.66 10.36 -15.97
CA ASP A 62 8.62 9.42 -15.41
C ASP A 62 10.02 9.85 -15.85
N ASP A 63 10.88 10.13 -14.89
CA ASP A 63 12.27 10.48 -15.14
C ASP A 63 13.09 9.18 -15.23
N ASP A 64 13.85 9.06 -16.30
CA ASP A 64 14.66 7.87 -16.55
C ASP A 64 16.09 8.08 -16.04
N PRO A 65 16.73 7.07 -15.44
CA PRO A 65 18.11 7.16 -15.04
C PRO A 65 19.01 7.15 -16.27
N PRO A 66 20.27 7.61 -16.16
CA PRO A 66 21.24 7.51 -17.23
C PRO A 66 21.33 6.07 -17.80
N TYR A 67 21.49 5.93 -19.10
CA TYR A 67 21.50 4.63 -19.81
C TYR A 67 22.48 3.62 -19.18
N VAL A 68 23.62 4.08 -18.65
CA VAL A 68 24.59 3.23 -17.95
C VAL A 68 23.98 2.55 -16.72
N ILE A 69 23.04 3.20 -16.02
CA ILE A 69 22.35 2.62 -14.86
C ILE A 69 21.40 1.52 -15.31
N TYR A 70 20.65 1.72 -16.40
CA TYR A 70 19.83 0.65 -16.99
C TYR A 70 20.68 -0.56 -17.39
N LEU A 71 21.72 -0.35 -18.16
CA LEU A 71 22.61 -1.43 -18.62
C LEU A 71 23.23 -2.18 -17.43
N SER A 72 23.74 -1.44 -16.45
CA SER A 72 24.34 -2.05 -15.25
C SER A 72 23.31 -2.83 -14.42
N THR A 73 22.06 -2.38 -14.36
CA THR A 73 20.97 -3.07 -13.66
C THR A 73 20.69 -4.44 -14.31
N TYR A 74 20.49 -4.47 -15.64
CA TYR A 74 20.28 -5.71 -16.37
C TYR A 74 21.46 -6.66 -16.24
N LEU A 75 22.69 -6.15 -16.36
CA LEU A 75 23.92 -6.95 -16.22
C LEU A 75 24.03 -7.55 -14.81
N ASN A 76 23.75 -6.77 -13.77
CA ASN A 76 23.73 -7.28 -12.40
C ASN A 76 22.71 -8.40 -12.19
N PHE A 77 21.47 -8.24 -12.68
CA PHE A 77 20.48 -9.31 -12.60
C PHE A 77 20.89 -10.54 -13.39
N LEU A 78 21.45 -10.38 -14.61
CA LEU A 78 21.95 -11.49 -15.40
C LEU A 78 23.04 -12.28 -14.64
N ILE A 79 24.02 -11.59 -14.07
CA ILE A 79 25.09 -12.21 -13.27
C ILE A 79 24.50 -12.95 -12.07
N LEU A 80 23.56 -12.35 -11.34
CA LEU A 80 22.90 -12.97 -10.19
C LEU A 80 22.13 -14.23 -10.58
N ILE A 81 21.43 -14.21 -11.70
CA ILE A 81 20.70 -15.36 -12.25
C ILE A 81 21.66 -16.48 -12.65
N LEU A 82 22.72 -16.17 -13.42
CA LEU A 82 23.73 -17.16 -13.84
C LEU A 82 24.42 -17.82 -12.64
N ILE A 83 24.90 -17.03 -11.68
CA ILE A 83 25.49 -17.55 -10.44
C ILE A 83 24.48 -18.39 -9.67
N GLY A 84 23.21 -17.99 -9.65
CA GLY A 84 22.13 -18.72 -9.00
C GLY A 84 21.94 -20.11 -9.59
N HIS A 85 21.89 -20.24 -10.92
CA HIS A 85 21.76 -21.52 -11.62
C HIS A 85 22.98 -22.41 -11.42
N VAL A 86 24.20 -21.85 -11.52
CA VAL A 86 25.45 -22.60 -11.25
C VAL A 86 25.41 -23.15 -9.81
N ARG A 87 25.01 -22.37 -8.83
CA ARG A 87 24.87 -22.82 -7.43
C ARG A 87 23.78 -23.87 -7.25
N ASP A 88 22.67 -23.80 -8.00
CA ASP A 88 21.63 -24.84 -7.96
C ASP A 88 22.12 -26.14 -8.55
N PHE A 89 22.83 -26.08 -9.69
CA PHE A 89 23.41 -27.25 -10.33
C PHE A 89 24.38 -28.00 -9.38
N PHE A 90 25.38 -27.32 -8.87
CA PHE A 90 26.32 -27.91 -7.93
C PHE A 90 25.68 -28.28 -6.59
N GLY A 91 24.69 -27.49 -6.13
CA GLY A 91 23.97 -27.78 -4.90
C GLY A 91 23.18 -29.09 -4.95
N LYS A 92 22.54 -29.41 -6.08
CA LYS A 92 21.82 -30.67 -6.26
C LYS A 92 22.79 -31.88 -6.24
N ILE A 93 24.04 -31.71 -6.72
CA ILE A 93 25.06 -32.77 -6.73
C ILE A 93 25.71 -32.93 -5.35
N PHE A 94 26.23 -31.85 -4.78
CA PHE A 94 27.07 -31.92 -3.57
C PHE A 94 26.29 -31.77 -2.24
N LYS A 95 25.04 -31.33 -2.28
CA LYS A 95 24.21 -31.11 -1.09
C LYS A 95 22.80 -31.69 -1.24
N PRO A 96 22.65 -32.99 -1.54
CA PRO A 96 21.35 -33.59 -1.86
C PRO A 96 20.33 -33.46 -0.73
N LYS A 97 20.77 -33.42 0.55
CA LYS A 97 19.88 -33.22 1.70
C LYS A 97 19.22 -31.83 1.72
N GLU A 98 19.93 -30.79 1.27
CA GLU A 98 19.42 -29.41 1.22
C GLU A 98 18.52 -29.17 0.00
N TYR A 99 18.76 -29.87 -1.11
CA TYR A 99 18.09 -29.67 -2.40
C TYR A 99 17.08 -30.77 -2.73
N GLY A 100 16.86 -31.74 -1.82
CA GLY A 100 15.98 -32.88 -2.05
C GLY A 100 14.52 -32.51 -2.33
N HIS A 101 14.08 -31.32 -1.89
CA HIS A 101 12.74 -30.78 -2.18
C HIS A 101 12.56 -30.26 -3.61
N LEU A 102 13.66 -30.12 -4.36
CA LEU A 102 13.69 -29.65 -5.77
C LEU A 102 13.95 -30.78 -6.76
N VAL A 103 14.01 -32.02 -6.31
CA VAL A 103 14.34 -33.18 -7.12
C VAL A 103 13.26 -34.23 -6.93
N GLU A 104 12.92 -34.94 -8.01
CA GLU A 104 12.03 -36.09 -7.97
C GLU A 104 12.58 -37.16 -7.01
N LYS A 105 11.72 -37.72 -6.18
CA LYS A 105 12.08 -38.74 -5.21
C LYS A 105 11.05 -39.85 -5.15
N ASN A 106 11.48 -41.09 -5.36
CA ASN A 106 10.62 -42.27 -5.33
C ASN A 106 9.40 -42.19 -6.29
N GLY A 107 9.56 -41.57 -7.45
CA GLY A 107 8.48 -41.38 -8.42
C GLY A 107 7.51 -40.24 -8.10
N TYR A 108 7.73 -39.50 -7.01
CA TYR A 108 6.95 -38.31 -6.67
C TYR A 108 7.60 -37.05 -7.23
N ALA A 109 6.79 -36.22 -7.87
CA ALA A 109 7.22 -34.89 -8.33
C ALA A 109 7.73 -34.03 -7.14
N PRO A 110 8.66 -33.12 -7.38
CA PRO A 110 9.12 -32.19 -6.34
C PRO A 110 7.97 -31.30 -5.84
N TRP A 111 7.94 -31.03 -4.55
CA TRP A 111 6.94 -30.14 -3.94
C TRP A 111 6.97 -28.71 -4.50
N TYR A 112 8.14 -28.26 -4.93
CA TYR A 112 8.36 -26.92 -5.48
C TYR A 112 9.03 -27.03 -6.84
N ASP A 113 8.48 -26.36 -7.84
CA ASP A 113 9.17 -26.18 -9.11
C ASP A 113 10.48 -25.41 -8.90
N GLY A 114 11.55 -25.95 -9.47
CA GLY A 114 12.89 -25.38 -9.33
C GLY A 114 13.00 -23.99 -9.99
N PHE A 115 12.21 -23.72 -11.04
CA PHE A 115 12.18 -22.46 -11.76
C PHE A 115 11.31 -21.43 -11.03
N GLU A 116 10.08 -21.75 -10.66
CA GLU A 116 9.16 -20.84 -9.94
C GLU A 116 9.73 -20.39 -8.59
N SER A 117 10.36 -21.31 -7.85
CA SER A 117 10.98 -20.99 -6.56
C SER A 117 12.36 -20.33 -6.67
N PHE A 118 12.95 -20.23 -7.88
CA PHE A 118 14.32 -19.73 -8.09
C PHE A 118 14.53 -18.31 -7.55
N TYR A 119 13.63 -17.39 -7.91
CA TYR A 119 13.72 -16.00 -7.46
C TYR A 119 13.76 -15.90 -5.94
N VAL A 120 12.82 -16.55 -5.27
CA VAL A 120 12.74 -16.53 -3.80
C VAL A 120 14.00 -17.11 -3.17
N ARG A 121 14.46 -18.28 -3.62
CA ARG A 121 15.63 -18.97 -3.07
C ARG A 121 16.96 -18.25 -3.32
N ARG A 122 17.10 -17.54 -4.44
CA ARG A 122 18.39 -17.00 -4.89
C ARG A 122 18.51 -15.50 -4.80
N LEU A 123 17.43 -14.77 -5.01
CA LEU A 123 17.42 -13.32 -5.06
C LEU A 123 16.79 -12.73 -3.79
N LYS A 124 15.53 -13.07 -3.51
CA LYS A 124 14.78 -12.52 -2.37
C LYS A 124 15.46 -12.82 -1.03
N THR A 125 15.99 -14.03 -0.81
CA THR A 125 16.67 -14.40 0.45
C THR A 125 17.86 -13.52 0.81
N ARG A 126 18.44 -12.78 -0.14
CA ARG A 126 19.55 -11.85 0.11
C ARG A 126 19.10 -10.55 0.75
N ILE A 127 17.84 -10.22 0.59
CA ILE A 127 17.23 -8.98 1.05
C ILE A 127 16.06 -9.22 2.01
N ASP A 128 15.86 -10.44 2.48
CA ASP A 128 14.77 -10.80 3.40
C ASP A 128 14.79 -10.00 4.71
N ASP A 129 15.96 -9.58 5.17
CA ASP A 129 16.11 -8.72 6.35
C ASP A 129 15.52 -7.31 6.17
N CYS A 130 15.32 -6.88 4.90
CA CYS A 130 14.66 -5.61 4.57
C CYS A 130 13.13 -5.70 4.62
N PHE A 131 12.56 -6.92 4.68
CA PHE A 131 11.13 -7.15 4.67
C PHE A 131 10.64 -7.72 6.00
N ALA A 132 9.35 -7.48 6.30
CA ALA A 132 8.63 -8.10 7.40
C ALA A 132 9.42 -8.07 8.71
N ARG A 133 9.99 -6.92 9.07
CA ARG A 133 10.61 -6.73 10.39
C ARG A 133 9.51 -6.74 11.43
N PRO A 134 9.58 -7.59 12.45
CA PRO A 134 8.60 -7.58 13.52
C PRO A 134 8.67 -6.27 14.30
N ILE A 135 7.50 -5.79 14.66
CA ILE A 135 7.34 -4.52 15.40
C ILE A 135 6.63 -4.77 16.73
N HIS A 136 6.80 -3.84 17.65
CA HIS A 136 6.09 -3.80 18.92
C HIS A 136 5.33 -2.48 19.07
N GLY A 137 4.13 -2.56 19.65
CA GLY A 137 3.27 -1.40 19.89
C GLY A 137 2.48 -0.98 18.65
N ALA A 138 1.84 0.18 18.75
CA ALA A 138 1.08 0.76 17.66
C ALA A 138 2.03 1.27 16.56
N PRO A 139 1.72 1.06 15.27
CA PRO A 139 2.52 1.56 14.16
C PRO A 139 2.22 3.04 13.88
N GLY A 140 2.49 3.90 14.86
CA GLY A 140 2.27 5.34 14.80
C GLY A 140 3.39 6.11 14.08
N ARG A 141 3.70 7.31 14.56
CA ARG A 141 4.81 8.16 14.07
C ARG A 141 6.15 7.45 14.19
N PHE A 142 6.40 6.78 15.33
CA PHE A 142 7.53 5.89 15.54
C PHE A 142 7.06 4.45 15.67
N ILE A 143 7.93 3.52 15.26
CA ILE A 143 7.74 2.08 15.46
C ILE A 143 8.96 1.47 16.13
N LYS A 144 8.72 0.53 17.01
CA LYS A 144 9.74 -0.24 17.68
C LYS A 144 9.97 -1.54 16.92
N CYS A 145 11.09 -1.64 16.20
CA CYS A 145 11.45 -2.81 15.42
C CYS A 145 12.37 -3.74 16.24
N PHE A 146 12.09 -5.04 16.22
CA PHE A 146 12.98 -6.02 16.85
C PHE A 146 14.20 -6.29 15.97
N ASN A 147 15.38 -6.29 16.58
CA ASN A 147 16.60 -6.67 15.92
C ASN A 147 16.68 -8.20 15.77
N ARG A 148 17.20 -8.64 14.64
CA ARG A 148 17.32 -10.06 14.32
C ARG A 148 18.62 -10.36 13.60
N ILE A 149 19.23 -11.49 13.94
CA ILE A 149 20.45 -12.00 13.32
C ILE A 149 20.08 -13.14 12.40
N ARG A 150 20.70 -13.20 11.24
CA ARG A 150 20.42 -14.25 10.27
C ARG A 150 20.95 -15.60 10.78
N GLU A 151 20.09 -16.60 10.81
CA GLU A 151 20.41 -17.98 11.13
C GLU A 151 20.29 -18.86 9.87
N GLY A 152 21.40 -19.38 9.40
CA GLY A 152 21.42 -20.22 8.19
C GLY A 152 20.99 -19.48 6.93
N LYS A 153 20.19 -20.14 6.07
CA LYS A 153 19.77 -19.60 4.75
C LYS A 153 18.50 -18.80 4.78
N THR A 154 17.56 -19.16 5.63
CA THR A 154 16.17 -18.61 5.62
C THR A 154 15.65 -18.24 7.01
N GLY A 155 16.40 -18.56 8.07
CA GLY A 155 16.00 -18.29 9.45
C GLY A 155 16.51 -16.95 9.97
N TYR A 156 15.83 -16.44 10.99
CA TYR A 156 16.28 -15.31 11.78
C TYR A 156 16.08 -15.62 13.27
N LEU A 157 17.08 -15.26 14.07
CA LEU A 157 17.01 -15.27 15.53
C LEU A 157 16.88 -13.83 16.02
N TYR A 158 16.03 -13.63 17.03
CA TYR A 158 15.96 -12.36 17.73
C TYR A 158 17.11 -12.27 18.72
N ASP A 159 17.83 -11.15 18.71
CA ASP A 159 18.93 -10.90 19.64
C ASP A 159 18.46 -10.38 21.01
N GLY A 160 17.16 -10.14 21.16
CA GLY A 160 16.53 -9.62 22.37
C GLY A 160 16.52 -8.10 22.46
N THR A 161 17.05 -7.40 21.45
CA THR A 161 17.07 -5.94 21.39
C THR A 161 16.05 -5.40 20.39
N SER A 162 15.72 -4.13 20.50
CA SER A 162 14.81 -3.42 19.60
C SER A 162 15.32 -2.02 19.36
N LYS A 163 14.92 -1.44 18.22
CA LYS A 163 15.24 -0.08 17.82
C LYS A 163 13.97 0.70 17.51
N GLU A 164 13.87 1.90 18.06
CA GLU A 164 12.82 2.84 17.71
C GLU A 164 13.20 3.56 16.40
N CYS A 165 12.28 3.56 15.43
CA CYS A 165 12.51 4.14 14.12
C CYS A 165 11.32 5.03 13.73
N LEU A 166 11.60 6.14 13.06
CA LEU A 166 10.61 6.96 12.40
C LEU A 166 9.91 6.15 11.31
N ASN A 167 8.59 6.17 11.29
CA ASN A 167 7.78 5.25 10.50
C ASN A 167 7.39 5.82 9.13
N LEU A 168 8.12 5.44 8.08
CA LEU A 168 7.75 5.66 6.69
C LEU A 168 7.39 4.36 5.97
N SER A 169 7.08 3.31 6.72
CA SER A 169 6.82 1.97 6.19
C SER A 169 5.36 1.55 6.26
N SER A 170 4.58 2.07 7.20
CA SER A 170 3.17 1.69 7.40
C SER A 170 2.24 2.58 6.59
N TYR A 171 1.10 2.01 6.15
CA TYR A 171 0.05 2.75 5.46
C TYR A 171 -0.86 3.56 6.40
N ASN A 172 -0.40 3.93 7.56
CA ASN A 172 -1.17 4.69 8.55
C ASN A 172 -1.30 6.17 8.13
N TYR A 173 -1.99 6.43 7.01
CA TYR A 173 -2.02 7.75 6.36
C TYR A 173 -2.53 8.86 7.29
N LEU A 174 -3.62 8.63 7.99
CA LEU A 174 -4.19 9.61 8.92
C LEU A 174 -3.72 9.46 10.36
N GLY A 175 -2.81 8.53 10.64
CA GLY A 175 -2.26 8.36 11.97
C GLY A 175 -3.22 7.78 13.01
N PHE A 176 -4.31 7.11 12.61
CA PHE A 176 -5.29 6.53 13.54
C PHE A 176 -4.84 5.21 14.19
N ALA A 177 -3.74 4.61 13.76
CA ALA A 177 -3.16 3.47 14.46
C ALA A 177 -2.47 3.96 15.74
N GLN A 178 -3.25 4.14 16.80
CA GLN A 178 -2.85 4.66 18.11
C GLN A 178 -3.31 3.72 19.22
N SER A 179 -2.59 3.70 20.34
CA SER A 179 -2.95 2.94 21.54
C SER A 179 -3.73 3.79 22.58
N SER A 180 -3.96 5.05 22.26
CA SER A 180 -4.69 6.01 23.12
C SER A 180 -5.51 6.99 22.27
N GLY A 181 -6.44 7.69 22.89
CA GLY A 181 -7.29 8.69 22.24
C GLY A 181 -8.70 8.20 21.92
N VAL A 182 -9.52 9.07 21.36
CA VAL A 182 -10.99 8.88 21.22
C VAL A 182 -11.38 7.62 20.45
N CYS A 183 -10.59 7.21 19.45
CA CYS A 183 -10.87 5.98 18.70
C CYS A 183 -10.58 4.72 19.53
N THR A 184 -9.47 4.71 20.27
CA THR A 184 -9.12 3.63 21.19
C THR A 184 -10.13 3.50 22.32
N ASP A 185 -10.54 4.61 22.91
CA ASP A 185 -11.53 4.63 24.00
C ASP A 185 -12.88 4.07 23.50
N PHE A 186 -13.29 4.44 22.27
CA PHE A 186 -14.52 3.90 21.68
C PHE A 186 -14.40 2.40 21.36
N ALA A 187 -13.26 1.95 20.88
CA ALA A 187 -12.99 0.53 20.65
C ALA A 187 -13.03 -0.29 21.95
N LEU A 188 -12.48 0.24 23.05
CA LEU A 188 -12.56 -0.38 24.38
C LEU A 188 -14.01 -0.48 24.87
N LYS A 189 -14.80 0.58 24.70
CA LYS A 189 -16.23 0.55 25.01
C LYS A 189 -16.98 -0.52 24.23
N CYS A 190 -16.63 -0.72 22.94
CA CYS A 190 -17.21 -1.82 22.16
C CYS A 190 -16.80 -3.20 22.69
N VAL A 191 -15.59 -3.35 23.25
CA VAL A 191 -15.20 -4.60 23.92
C VAL A 191 -16.04 -4.85 25.18
N ASP A 192 -16.27 -3.82 25.98
CA ASP A 192 -17.04 -3.93 27.21
C ASP A 192 -18.51 -4.31 26.94
N GLU A 193 -19.09 -3.80 25.84
CA GLU A 193 -20.50 -4.00 25.51
C GLU A 193 -20.77 -5.25 24.67
N TYR A 194 -19.90 -5.55 23.68
CA TYR A 194 -20.12 -6.61 22.69
C TYR A 194 -19.11 -7.78 22.81
N GLY A 195 -18.08 -7.67 23.64
CA GLY A 195 -16.97 -8.61 23.64
C GLY A 195 -16.06 -8.46 22.42
N THR A 196 -15.31 -9.51 22.10
CA THR A 196 -14.27 -9.47 21.04
C THR A 196 -14.72 -10.06 19.71
N SER A 197 -15.80 -10.86 19.67
CA SER A 197 -16.25 -11.55 18.45
C SER A 197 -17.73 -11.92 18.53
N ALA A 198 -18.42 -11.89 17.40
CA ALA A 198 -19.76 -12.44 17.25
C ALA A 198 -19.76 -13.97 16.98
N CYS A 199 -18.59 -14.60 16.88
CA CYS A 199 -18.39 -16.06 16.71
C CYS A 199 -19.17 -16.70 15.55
N SER A 200 -19.47 -15.95 14.50
CA SER A 200 -20.23 -16.42 13.34
C SER A 200 -20.04 -15.55 12.11
N PRO A 201 -20.13 -16.10 10.90
CA PRO A 201 -20.24 -15.33 9.66
C PRO A 201 -21.50 -14.46 9.61
N ARG A 202 -21.42 -13.36 8.84
CA ARG A 202 -22.47 -12.35 8.69
C ARG A 202 -23.81 -12.94 8.18
N LEU A 203 -23.75 -13.91 7.28
CA LEU A 203 -24.94 -14.53 6.68
C LEU A 203 -25.78 -15.31 7.70
N TYR A 204 -25.17 -15.76 8.80
CA TYR A 204 -25.84 -16.51 9.86
C TYR A 204 -26.12 -15.62 11.08
N CYS A 205 -25.41 -15.82 12.17
CA CYS A 205 -25.65 -15.11 13.43
C CYS A 205 -24.61 -14.00 13.73
N GLY A 206 -23.68 -13.74 12.82
CA GLY A 206 -22.56 -12.80 13.04
C GLY A 206 -22.88 -11.34 12.74
N THR A 207 -24.13 -10.97 12.47
CA THR A 207 -24.52 -9.57 12.23
C THR A 207 -25.09 -8.95 13.48
N THR A 208 -24.42 -7.96 14.05
CA THR A 208 -24.93 -7.14 15.18
C THR A 208 -25.47 -5.80 14.66
N ASP A 209 -26.11 -5.05 15.51
CA ASP A 209 -26.53 -3.67 15.27
C ASP A 209 -25.33 -2.75 14.98
N LEU A 210 -24.19 -2.96 15.67
CA LEU A 210 -22.95 -2.24 15.43
C LEU A 210 -22.43 -2.43 13.99
N HIS A 211 -22.61 -3.61 13.38
CA HIS A 211 -22.30 -3.83 11.98
C HIS A 211 -23.17 -2.98 11.04
N LYS A 212 -24.47 -2.93 11.30
CA LYS A 212 -25.40 -2.12 10.50
C LYS A 212 -25.11 -0.63 10.63
N GLU A 213 -24.79 -0.18 11.84
CA GLU A 213 -24.38 1.20 12.07
C GLU A 213 -23.08 1.53 11.34
N CYS A 214 -22.10 0.64 11.36
CA CYS A 214 -20.86 0.81 10.61
C CYS A 214 -21.11 0.91 9.10
N GLU A 215 -21.94 0.04 8.52
CA GLU A 215 -22.34 0.08 7.11
C GLU A 215 -23.03 1.41 6.75
N ARG A 216 -23.93 1.89 7.61
CA ARG A 216 -24.60 3.18 7.45
C ARG A 216 -23.61 4.36 7.47
N VAL A 217 -22.69 4.39 8.43
CA VAL A 217 -21.69 5.44 8.57
C VAL A 217 -20.75 5.45 7.37
N VAL A 218 -20.36 4.27 6.87
CA VAL A 218 -19.52 4.13 5.67
C VAL A 218 -20.26 4.65 4.43
N ALA A 219 -21.50 4.21 4.20
CA ALA A 219 -22.30 4.65 3.05
C ALA A 219 -22.45 6.18 3.00
N ASP A 220 -22.81 6.77 4.15
CA ASP A 220 -22.93 8.22 4.32
C ASP A 220 -21.60 8.94 4.08
N PHE A 221 -20.48 8.40 4.59
CA PHE A 221 -19.16 9.00 4.40
C PHE A 221 -18.74 9.03 2.92
N VAL A 222 -18.94 7.93 2.19
CA VAL A 222 -18.54 7.86 0.76
C VAL A 222 -19.60 8.41 -0.20
N GLY A 223 -20.76 8.85 0.31
CA GLY A 223 -21.84 9.43 -0.51
C GLY A 223 -22.56 8.40 -1.38
N LYS A 224 -22.82 7.20 -0.86
CA LYS A 224 -23.54 6.12 -1.51
C LYS A 224 -24.83 5.77 -0.76
N GLU A 225 -25.79 5.14 -1.47
CA GLU A 225 -27.06 4.73 -0.87
C GLU A 225 -26.88 3.67 0.23
N ASP A 226 -25.95 2.74 0.01
CA ASP A 226 -25.72 1.62 0.94
C ASP A 226 -24.29 1.08 0.83
N ALA A 227 -23.85 0.36 1.85
CA ALA A 227 -22.55 -0.30 1.89
C ALA A 227 -22.63 -1.66 2.58
N ILE A 228 -21.68 -2.53 2.25
CA ILE A 228 -21.44 -3.80 2.94
C ILE A 228 -19.99 -3.85 3.40
N ILE A 229 -19.76 -4.25 4.64
CA ILE A 229 -18.42 -4.38 5.22
C ILE A 229 -17.96 -5.84 5.24
N VAL A 230 -16.65 -6.03 5.11
CA VAL A 230 -15.97 -7.32 5.03
C VAL A 230 -14.75 -7.30 5.92
N SER A 231 -14.46 -8.43 6.59
CA SER A 231 -13.35 -8.52 7.55
C SER A 231 -11.94 -8.50 6.92
N GLN A 232 -11.82 -8.65 5.60
CA GLN A 232 -10.54 -8.76 4.88
C GLN A 232 -10.45 -7.77 3.72
N GLY A 233 -9.47 -6.86 3.73
CA GLY A 233 -9.26 -5.88 2.66
C GLY A 233 -8.98 -6.52 1.30
N TYR A 234 -8.03 -7.46 1.21
CA TYR A 234 -7.76 -8.23 -0.02
C TYR A 234 -8.97 -9.05 -0.47
N GLY A 235 -9.64 -9.72 0.48
CA GLY A 235 -10.82 -10.54 0.23
C GLY A 235 -12.00 -9.75 -0.32
N THR A 236 -12.09 -8.45 -0.02
CA THR A 236 -13.13 -7.57 -0.55
C THR A 236 -13.09 -7.53 -2.08
N ASN A 237 -11.96 -7.23 -2.70
CA ASN A 237 -11.82 -7.29 -4.15
C ASN A 237 -11.91 -8.70 -4.72
N ALA A 238 -11.20 -9.63 -4.09
CA ALA A 238 -11.06 -10.99 -4.60
C ALA A 238 -12.41 -11.70 -4.76
N ASN A 239 -13.37 -11.44 -3.89
CA ASN A 239 -14.69 -12.07 -3.93
C ASN A 239 -15.77 -11.21 -4.60
N PHE A 240 -15.55 -9.89 -4.74
CA PHE A 240 -16.51 -9.00 -5.39
C PHE A 240 -16.79 -9.41 -6.83
N PHE A 241 -15.76 -9.52 -7.66
CA PHE A 241 -15.92 -9.89 -9.06
C PHE A 241 -16.54 -11.29 -9.22
N ALA A 242 -16.18 -12.24 -8.34
CA ALA A 242 -16.78 -13.57 -8.36
C ALA A 242 -18.29 -13.57 -8.06
N SER A 243 -18.78 -12.53 -7.35
CA SER A 243 -20.20 -12.42 -7.00
C SER A 243 -21.04 -11.68 -8.05
N ILE A 244 -20.42 -10.84 -8.90
CA ILE A 244 -21.16 -10.01 -9.86
C ILE A 244 -20.84 -10.27 -11.32
N ALA A 245 -19.74 -10.94 -11.63
CA ALA A 245 -19.28 -11.20 -12.98
C ALA A 245 -19.37 -12.71 -13.32
N ASP A 246 -19.51 -13.00 -14.61
CA ASP A 246 -19.62 -14.34 -15.16
C ASP A 246 -18.88 -14.41 -16.52
N PRO A 247 -18.74 -15.58 -17.18
CA PRO A 247 -18.06 -15.69 -18.47
C PRO A 247 -18.66 -14.85 -19.63
N LYS A 248 -19.84 -14.26 -19.45
CA LYS A 248 -20.48 -13.34 -20.43
C LYS A 248 -20.22 -11.87 -20.09
N THR A 249 -19.48 -11.61 -19.03
CA THR A 249 -19.05 -10.28 -18.58
C THR A 249 -17.67 -9.95 -19.13
N LEU A 250 -17.50 -8.74 -19.66
CA LEU A 250 -16.20 -8.18 -19.99
C LEU A 250 -15.73 -7.26 -18.85
N VAL A 251 -14.52 -7.49 -18.35
CA VAL A 251 -13.85 -6.56 -17.44
C VAL A 251 -12.67 -5.93 -18.16
N ILE A 252 -12.67 -4.61 -18.26
CA ILE A 252 -11.57 -3.83 -18.82
C ILE A 252 -10.79 -3.29 -17.63
N SER A 253 -9.58 -3.83 -17.43
CA SER A 253 -8.74 -3.57 -16.27
C SER A 253 -7.58 -2.67 -16.64
N ASP A 254 -7.29 -1.67 -15.81
CA ASP A 254 -6.01 -0.96 -15.88
C ASP A 254 -4.84 -1.94 -15.65
N GLU A 255 -3.73 -1.76 -16.37
CA GLU A 255 -2.58 -2.67 -16.31
C GLU A 255 -1.89 -2.69 -14.93
N LEU A 256 -2.02 -1.62 -14.15
CA LEU A 256 -1.41 -1.47 -12.82
C LEU A 256 -2.33 -1.90 -11.69
N ASN A 257 -3.54 -2.37 -11.97
CA ASN A 257 -4.48 -2.81 -10.96
C ASN A 257 -3.90 -3.86 -10.01
N HIS A 258 -4.26 -3.72 -8.73
CA HIS A 258 -3.81 -4.57 -7.65
C HIS A 258 -4.11 -6.06 -7.87
N ALA A 259 -3.25 -6.91 -7.34
CA ALA A 259 -3.37 -8.36 -7.47
C ALA A 259 -4.73 -8.91 -7.01
N SER A 260 -5.40 -8.30 -6.02
CA SER A 260 -6.73 -8.71 -5.55
C SER A 260 -7.83 -8.53 -6.61
N ILE A 261 -7.78 -7.45 -7.39
CA ILE A 261 -8.70 -7.20 -8.51
C ILE A 261 -8.46 -8.26 -9.59
N ARG A 262 -7.21 -8.45 -9.99
CA ARG A 262 -6.82 -9.44 -11.01
C ARG A 262 -7.21 -10.87 -10.60
N PHE A 263 -7.02 -11.19 -9.32
CA PHE A 263 -7.41 -12.48 -8.76
C PHE A 263 -8.93 -12.66 -8.75
N GLY A 264 -9.69 -11.65 -8.33
CA GLY A 264 -11.16 -11.69 -8.33
C GLY A 264 -11.75 -11.82 -9.72
N ILE A 265 -11.22 -11.11 -10.72
CA ILE A 265 -11.63 -11.25 -12.13
C ILE A 265 -11.36 -12.68 -12.61
N ARG A 266 -10.19 -13.23 -12.33
CA ARG A 266 -9.87 -14.62 -12.70
C ARG A 266 -10.82 -15.62 -12.03
N LEU A 267 -11.15 -15.41 -10.76
CA LEU A 267 -12.05 -16.29 -10.02
C LEU A 267 -13.48 -16.26 -10.57
N SER A 268 -13.95 -15.12 -11.09
CA SER A 268 -15.28 -14.98 -11.69
C SER A 268 -15.44 -15.70 -13.04
N GLY A 269 -14.35 -16.04 -13.71
CA GLY A 269 -14.34 -16.56 -15.07
C GLY A 269 -14.70 -15.51 -16.14
N ALA A 270 -14.83 -14.25 -15.79
CA ALA A 270 -15.08 -13.16 -16.74
C ALA A 270 -13.93 -12.99 -17.74
N ILE A 271 -14.26 -12.48 -18.91
CA ILE A 271 -13.24 -12.14 -19.90
C ILE A 271 -12.58 -10.82 -19.50
N VAL A 272 -11.25 -10.85 -19.38
CA VAL A 272 -10.46 -9.66 -19.03
C VAL A 272 -9.74 -9.13 -20.27
N LYS A 273 -9.75 -7.82 -20.42
CA LYS A 273 -8.90 -7.06 -21.34
C LYS A 273 -8.18 -5.99 -20.52
N VAL A 274 -6.89 -5.79 -20.81
CA VAL A 274 -6.04 -4.84 -20.10
C VAL A 274 -5.75 -3.67 -21.03
N TYR A 275 -5.86 -2.45 -20.52
CA TYR A 275 -5.46 -1.23 -21.22
C TYR A 275 -4.28 -0.58 -20.50
N LYS A 276 -3.53 0.26 -21.23
CA LYS A 276 -2.37 0.97 -20.71
C LYS A 276 -2.77 1.98 -19.64
N HIS A 277 -2.00 2.03 -18.55
CA HIS A 277 -2.28 2.90 -17.41
C HIS A 277 -2.60 4.34 -17.83
N ASN A 278 -3.77 4.82 -17.42
CA ASN A 278 -4.29 6.19 -17.70
C ASN A 278 -4.31 6.60 -19.19
N ASP A 279 -4.15 5.67 -20.14
CA ASP A 279 -4.31 5.96 -21.55
C ASP A 279 -5.79 5.85 -21.96
N MET A 280 -6.48 6.99 -21.90
CA MET A 280 -7.91 7.07 -22.23
C MET A 280 -8.20 6.78 -23.71
N LYS A 281 -7.23 7.02 -24.61
CA LYS A 281 -7.36 6.67 -26.03
C LYS A 281 -7.28 5.17 -26.25
N ASP A 282 -6.33 4.50 -25.59
CA ASP A 282 -6.22 3.04 -25.61
C ASP A 282 -7.48 2.39 -25.02
N LEU A 283 -7.95 2.90 -23.87
CA LEU A 283 -9.20 2.46 -23.25
C LEU A 283 -10.40 2.61 -24.19
N GLU A 284 -10.58 3.77 -24.82
CA GLU A 284 -11.69 4.00 -25.74
C GLU A 284 -11.63 3.06 -26.95
N ASN A 285 -10.47 2.92 -27.57
CA ASN A 285 -10.26 2.01 -28.70
C ASN A 285 -10.56 0.57 -28.30
N LEU A 286 -10.12 0.16 -27.10
CA LEU A 286 -10.38 -1.18 -26.57
C LEU A 286 -11.88 -1.42 -26.36
N ILE A 287 -12.61 -0.47 -25.75
CA ILE A 287 -14.07 -0.56 -25.56
C ILE A 287 -14.78 -0.73 -26.92
N ARG A 288 -14.49 0.13 -27.88
CA ARG A 288 -15.09 0.08 -29.23
C ARG A 288 -14.86 -1.25 -29.92
N ASN A 289 -13.60 -1.74 -29.89
CA ASN A 289 -13.25 -3.01 -30.49
C ASN A 289 -13.98 -4.18 -29.83
N GLN A 290 -14.08 -4.18 -28.49
CA GLN A 290 -14.75 -5.26 -27.78
C GLN A 290 -16.28 -5.23 -27.94
N ILE A 291 -16.88 -4.06 -28.07
CA ILE A 291 -18.31 -3.94 -28.41
C ILE A 291 -18.57 -4.47 -29.82
N ALA A 292 -17.73 -4.11 -30.80
CA ALA A 292 -17.86 -4.57 -32.17
C ALA A 292 -17.65 -6.09 -32.33
N GLN A 293 -16.70 -6.67 -31.63
CA GLN A 293 -16.40 -8.10 -31.69
C GLN A 293 -17.39 -8.98 -30.90
N GLY A 294 -17.95 -8.45 -29.80
CA GLY A 294 -18.80 -9.21 -28.89
C GLY A 294 -18.07 -10.32 -28.14
N GLN A 295 -18.84 -11.25 -27.56
CA GLN A 295 -18.32 -12.38 -26.78
C GLN A 295 -17.48 -13.32 -27.66
N PRO A 296 -16.39 -13.92 -27.13
CA PRO A 296 -15.59 -14.92 -27.86
C PRO A 296 -16.47 -16.07 -28.36
N LYS A 297 -16.17 -16.58 -29.56
CA LYS A 297 -16.86 -17.70 -30.24
C LYS A 297 -18.29 -17.42 -30.70
N THR A 298 -19.10 -16.70 -29.92
CA THR A 298 -20.52 -16.49 -30.21
C THR A 298 -20.82 -15.15 -30.88
N HIS A 299 -19.94 -14.18 -30.74
CA HIS A 299 -20.08 -12.78 -31.19
C HIS A 299 -21.37 -12.08 -30.67
N ARG A 300 -22.00 -12.66 -29.63
CA ARG A 300 -23.16 -12.03 -28.98
C ARG A 300 -22.71 -10.79 -28.18
N PRO A 301 -23.60 -9.80 -28.01
CA PRO A 301 -23.30 -8.65 -27.15
C PRO A 301 -22.90 -9.08 -25.75
N TRP A 302 -22.01 -8.31 -25.13
CA TRP A 302 -21.63 -8.52 -23.73
C TRP A 302 -22.84 -8.33 -22.82
N LYS A 303 -23.00 -9.17 -21.80
CA LYS A 303 -24.05 -9.04 -20.79
C LYS A 303 -23.84 -7.78 -19.94
N LYS A 304 -22.59 -7.50 -19.61
CA LYS A 304 -22.14 -6.25 -18.99
C LYS A 304 -20.65 -6.00 -19.30
N ILE A 305 -20.27 -4.73 -19.27
CA ILE A 305 -18.90 -4.27 -19.41
C ILE A 305 -18.57 -3.49 -18.15
N ILE A 306 -17.48 -3.83 -17.46
CA ILE A 306 -17.04 -3.19 -16.23
C ILE A 306 -15.62 -2.64 -16.48
N ILE A 307 -15.44 -1.33 -16.27
CA ILE A 307 -14.13 -0.70 -16.21
C ILE A 307 -13.67 -0.77 -14.76
N ALA A 308 -12.50 -1.37 -14.51
CA ALA A 308 -11.94 -1.51 -13.17
C ALA A 308 -10.63 -0.73 -13.05
N VAL A 309 -10.58 0.17 -12.08
CA VAL A 309 -9.43 1.06 -11.80
C VAL A 309 -9.21 1.21 -10.30
N GLU A 310 -8.01 1.70 -9.92
CA GLU A 310 -7.74 2.19 -8.56
C GLU A 310 -7.80 3.72 -8.52
N GLY A 311 -8.32 4.30 -7.44
CA GLY A 311 -8.29 5.74 -7.22
C GLY A 311 -6.86 6.26 -7.08
N LEU A 312 -6.04 5.52 -6.32
CA LEU A 312 -4.61 5.77 -6.15
C LEU A 312 -3.84 4.44 -6.21
N TYR A 313 -2.89 4.34 -7.13
CA TYR A 313 -2.08 3.14 -7.37
C TYR A 313 -0.92 3.02 -6.37
N SER A 314 -0.87 1.90 -5.68
CA SER A 314 0.00 1.68 -4.51
C SER A 314 1.50 1.61 -4.81
N MET A 315 1.87 1.29 -6.04
CA MET A 315 3.27 1.10 -6.42
C MET A 315 3.85 2.32 -7.14
N GLU A 316 3.05 2.98 -7.95
CA GLU A 316 3.43 4.15 -8.74
C GLU A 316 3.11 5.48 -8.04
N GLY A 317 2.11 5.48 -7.14
CA GLY A 317 1.63 6.70 -6.51
C GLY A 317 0.83 7.60 -7.45
N ASN A 318 0.43 7.12 -8.61
CA ASN A 318 -0.40 7.83 -9.58
C ASN A 318 -1.89 7.72 -9.23
N MET A 319 -2.68 8.68 -9.67
CA MET A 319 -4.15 8.69 -9.55
C MET A 319 -4.79 8.33 -10.89
N CYS A 320 -5.98 7.72 -10.88
CA CYS A 320 -6.75 7.53 -12.10
C CYS A 320 -7.34 8.87 -12.61
N ASN A 321 -7.51 8.98 -13.92
CA ASN A 321 -8.19 10.12 -14.54
C ASN A 321 -9.73 9.93 -14.46
N LEU A 322 -10.27 10.09 -13.24
CA LEU A 322 -11.67 9.83 -12.96
C LEU A 322 -12.65 10.60 -13.86
N PRO A 323 -12.45 11.92 -14.14
CA PRO A 323 -13.38 12.65 -15.01
C PRO A 323 -13.51 12.05 -16.41
N GLU A 324 -12.40 11.67 -17.05
CA GLU A 324 -12.43 11.06 -18.37
C GLU A 324 -12.96 9.62 -18.36
N LEU A 325 -12.66 8.85 -17.32
CA LEU A 325 -13.24 7.51 -17.11
C LEU A 325 -14.77 7.56 -17.05
N ILE A 326 -15.33 8.55 -16.33
CA ILE A 326 -16.77 8.76 -16.26
C ILE A 326 -17.36 9.14 -17.62
N ASN A 327 -16.69 10.01 -18.39
CA ASN A 327 -17.12 10.37 -19.72
C ASN A 327 -17.18 9.14 -20.65
N LEU A 328 -16.17 8.29 -20.62
CA LEU A 328 -16.13 7.05 -21.40
C LEU A 328 -17.20 6.04 -20.94
N LYS A 329 -17.35 5.87 -19.61
CA LYS A 329 -18.40 5.04 -19.03
C LYS A 329 -19.78 5.46 -19.51
N ASP A 330 -20.11 6.75 -19.44
CA ASP A 330 -21.41 7.28 -19.83
C ASP A 330 -21.64 7.17 -21.36
N LYS A 331 -20.61 7.41 -22.16
CA LYS A 331 -20.64 7.30 -23.63
C LYS A 331 -20.93 5.87 -24.08
N TYR A 332 -20.29 4.87 -23.49
CA TYR A 332 -20.39 3.47 -23.91
C TYR A 332 -21.30 2.62 -23.03
N LYS A 333 -21.97 3.21 -22.04
CA LYS A 333 -22.88 2.53 -21.09
C LYS A 333 -22.20 1.35 -20.37
N CYS A 334 -20.97 1.58 -19.91
CA CYS A 334 -20.23 0.65 -19.08
C CYS A 334 -20.47 0.93 -17.60
N TYR A 335 -20.18 -0.04 -16.73
CA TYR A 335 -20.09 0.17 -15.30
C TYR A 335 -18.67 0.55 -14.89
N LEU A 336 -18.53 1.38 -13.88
CA LEU A 336 -17.25 1.82 -13.34
C LEU A 336 -17.08 1.31 -11.90
N PHE A 337 -16.03 0.51 -11.69
CA PHE A 337 -15.56 0.06 -10.39
C PHE A 337 -14.27 0.80 -10.04
N VAL A 338 -14.25 1.47 -8.87
CA VAL A 338 -13.08 2.20 -8.37
C VAL A 338 -12.64 1.62 -7.03
N ASP A 339 -11.41 1.16 -6.96
CA ASP A 339 -10.76 0.74 -5.72
C ASP A 339 -10.12 1.95 -5.03
N GLU A 340 -10.71 2.39 -3.95
CA GLU A 340 -10.29 3.53 -3.12
C GLU A 340 -9.33 3.13 -1.98
N ALA A 341 -8.76 1.93 -2.02
CA ALA A 341 -7.97 1.41 -0.91
C ALA A 341 -6.81 2.31 -0.46
N HIS A 342 -6.25 3.12 -1.35
CA HIS A 342 -5.18 4.08 -1.06
C HIS A 342 -5.64 5.53 -1.09
N SER A 343 -6.79 5.84 -1.67
CA SER A 343 -7.31 7.20 -1.82
C SER A 343 -8.27 7.61 -0.69
N ILE A 344 -9.10 6.67 -0.21
CA ILE A 344 -10.05 6.95 0.89
C ILE A 344 -9.31 7.36 2.17
N GLY A 345 -9.75 8.45 2.78
CA GLY A 345 -9.10 9.05 3.95
C GLY A 345 -7.80 9.79 3.64
N ALA A 346 -7.21 9.65 2.45
CA ALA A 346 -5.92 10.24 2.10
C ALA A 346 -6.04 11.40 1.09
N LEU A 347 -7.07 11.40 0.27
CA LEU A 347 -7.31 12.38 -0.79
C LEU A 347 -8.64 13.10 -0.61
N GLY A 348 -8.66 14.34 -1.07
CA GLY A 348 -9.82 15.21 -1.06
C GLY A 348 -9.92 16.08 0.21
N PRO A 349 -10.62 17.22 0.10
CA PRO A 349 -10.81 18.17 1.22
C PRO A 349 -11.50 17.56 2.44
N GLU A 350 -12.41 16.60 2.20
CA GLU A 350 -13.16 15.89 3.25
C GLU A 350 -12.66 14.46 3.47
N GLY A 351 -11.59 14.04 2.76
CA GLY A 351 -11.01 12.71 2.85
C GLY A 351 -11.86 11.60 2.25
N ARG A 352 -12.81 11.93 1.36
CA ARG A 352 -13.72 10.99 0.72
C ARG A 352 -13.13 10.33 -0.54
N GLY A 353 -11.81 10.40 -0.72
CA GLY A 353 -11.08 9.72 -1.77
C GLY A 353 -11.06 10.45 -3.11
N ILE A 354 -11.00 9.69 -4.21
CA ILE A 354 -10.76 10.24 -5.54
C ILE A 354 -11.93 11.09 -6.06
N CYS A 355 -13.17 10.75 -5.70
CA CYS A 355 -14.34 11.53 -6.06
C CYS A 355 -14.28 12.93 -5.43
N ASP A 356 -13.93 13.01 -4.16
CA ASP A 356 -13.77 14.26 -3.42
C ASP A 356 -12.60 15.10 -3.96
N TYR A 357 -11.48 14.44 -4.30
CA TYR A 357 -10.32 15.06 -4.88
C TYR A 357 -10.63 15.81 -6.21
N PHE A 358 -11.42 15.18 -7.09
CA PHE A 358 -11.84 15.76 -8.37
C PHE A 358 -13.15 16.57 -8.29
N SER A 359 -13.76 16.68 -7.12
CA SER A 359 -15.09 17.30 -6.95
C SER A 359 -16.16 16.66 -7.86
N VAL A 360 -16.12 15.35 -8.00
CA VAL A 360 -17.07 14.53 -8.77
C VAL A 360 -18.10 13.93 -7.82
N ASP A 361 -19.38 13.97 -8.24
CA ASP A 361 -20.46 13.31 -7.49
C ASP A 361 -20.21 11.79 -7.45
N PRO A 362 -20.09 11.19 -6.23
CA PRO A 362 -19.93 9.76 -6.06
C PRO A 362 -21.02 8.91 -6.74
N ALA A 363 -22.22 9.45 -6.93
CA ALA A 363 -23.32 8.76 -7.62
C ALA A 363 -22.96 8.38 -9.08
N ARG A 364 -22.02 9.08 -9.70
CA ARG A 364 -21.55 8.78 -11.06
C ARG A 364 -20.62 7.57 -11.17
N VAL A 365 -20.09 7.07 -10.06
CA VAL A 365 -19.30 5.83 -9.99
C VAL A 365 -20.22 4.71 -9.55
N ASP A 366 -20.29 3.59 -10.23
CA ASP A 366 -21.27 2.53 -9.89
C ASP A 366 -20.89 1.81 -8.59
N ILE A 367 -19.62 1.48 -8.42
CA ILE A 367 -19.10 0.79 -7.23
C ILE A 367 -17.85 1.49 -6.71
N LEU A 368 -17.88 1.86 -5.44
CA LEU A 368 -16.72 2.25 -4.66
C LEU A 368 -16.33 1.11 -3.71
N MET A 369 -15.11 0.63 -3.84
CA MET A 369 -14.49 -0.28 -2.89
C MET A 369 -13.43 0.47 -2.10
N GLY A 370 -13.32 0.19 -0.81
CA GLY A 370 -12.23 0.73 -0.01
C GLY A 370 -11.79 -0.23 1.09
N THR A 371 -10.72 0.14 1.79
CA THR A 371 -10.20 -0.65 2.91
C THR A 371 -10.05 0.21 4.17
N PHE A 372 -10.27 -0.42 5.32
CA PHE A 372 -10.06 0.20 6.63
C PHE A 372 -8.64 0.00 7.16
N THR A 373 -7.81 -0.77 6.45
CA THR A 373 -6.48 -1.20 6.91
C THR A 373 -5.41 -0.11 6.82
N LYS A 374 -5.71 1.03 6.21
CA LYS A 374 -4.74 2.09 5.94
C LYS A 374 -5.08 3.37 6.69
N SER A 375 -5.88 4.25 6.09
CA SER A 375 -6.22 5.56 6.67
C SER A 375 -6.93 5.49 8.02
N PHE A 376 -7.70 4.43 8.27
CA PHE A 376 -8.56 4.33 9.47
C PHE A 376 -7.93 3.55 10.63
N GLY A 377 -6.74 2.98 10.45
CA GLY A 377 -6.03 2.21 11.49
C GLY A 377 -6.78 0.97 11.98
N ALA A 378 -7.60 0.34 11.10
CA ALA A 378 -8.45 -0.80 11.42
C ALA A 378 -8.16 -2.02 10.54
N THR A 379 -9.08 -2.95 10.38
CA THR A 379 -9.00 -4.08 9.46
C THR A 379 -10.25 -4.19 8.61
N GLY A 380 -10.15 -4.92 7.48
CA GLY A 380 -11.29 -5.15 6.59
C GLY A 380 -11.39 -4.14 5.45
N GLY A 381 -12.54 -4.18 4.78
CA GLY A 381 -12.88 -3.28 3.70
C GLY A 381 -14.39 -3.17 3.51
N TYR A 382 -14.81 -2.39 2.52
CA TYR A 382 -16.21 -2.18 2.19
C TYR A 382 -16.43 -2.19 0.68
N ILE A 383 -17.64 -2.48 0.28
CA ILE A 383 -18.20 -2.18 -1.04
C ILE A 383 -19.39 -1.24 -0.83
N ALA A 384 -19.42 -0.13 -1.55
CA ALA A 384 -20.52 0.84 -1.51
C ALA A 384 -21.05 1.12 -2.91
N GLY A 385 -22.36 1.27 -3.04
CA GLY A 385 -23.03 1.47 -4.31
C GLY A 385 -24.53 1.67 -4.10
N ASP A 386 -25.31 1.48 -5.19
CA ASP A 386 -26.75 1.53 -5.13
C ASP A 386 -27.30 0.42 -4.23
N LYS A 387 -28.35 0.73 -3.46
CA LYS A 387 -28.95 -0.20 -2.51
C LYS A 387 -29.28 -1.56 -3.12
N TYR A 388 -29.82 -1.56 -4.34
CA TYR A 388 -30.18 -2.82 -5.03
C TYR A 388 -28.95 -3.73 -5.24
N VAL A 389 -27.79 -3.18 -5.61
CA VAL A 389 -26.56 -3.94 -5.80
C VAL A 389 -26.05 -4.47 -4.48
N ILE A 390 -26.06 -3.66 -3.44
CA ILE A 390 -25.59 -4.04 -2.10
C ILE A 390 -26.49 -5.11 -1.48
N ASP A 391 -27.82 -5.03 -1.64
CA ASP A 391 -28.74 -6.08 -1.18
C ASP A 391 -28.48 -7.41 -1.88
N LYS A 392 -28.16 -7.40 -3.18
CA LYS A 392 -27.74 -8.60 -3.91
C LYS A 392 -26.41 -9.17 -3.39
N LEU A 393 -25.46 -8.32 -3.06
CA LEU A 393 -24.20 -8.74 -2.46
C LEU A 393 -24.42 -9.37 -1.07
N ARG A 394 -25.29 -8.82 -0.24
CA ARG A 394 -25.59 -9.43 1.09
C ARG A 394 -26.02 -10.87 0.99
N LEU A 395 -26.70 -11.27 -0.09
CA LEU A 395 -27.16 -12.64 -0.30
C LEU A 395 -26.13 -13.52 -1.01
N ASN A 396 -25.33 -12.98 -1.90
CA ASN A 396 -24.49 -13.74 -2.83
C ASN A 396 -23.00 -13.56 -2.63
N TYR A 397 -22.60 -12.64 -1.75
CA TYR A 397 -21.19 -12.36 -1.53
C TYR A 397 -20.55 -13.47 -0.70
N ILE A 398 -19.67 -14.22 -1.32
CA ILE A 398 -19.12 -15.47 -0.77
C ILE A 398 -18.56 -15.27 0.65
N THR A 399 -17.89 -14.16 0.90
CA THR A 399 -17.29 -13.83 2.22
C THR A 399 -18.32 -13.73 3.34
N GLN A 400 -19.58 -13.39 3.03
CA GLN A 400 -20.62 -13.28 4.06
C GLN A 400 -20.98 -14.64 4.67
N GLY A 401 -20.70 -15.73 3.95
CA GLY A 401 -21.03 -17.08 4.39
C GLY A 401 -19.87 -17.86 5.04
N TYR A 402 -18.61 -17.55 4.67
CA TYR A 402 -17.47 -18.32 5.18
C TYR A 402 -16.47 -17.51 6.02
N SER A 403 -16.50 -16.18 5.92
CA SER A 403 -15.59 -15.33 6.67
C SER A 403 -16.23 -14.88 7.97
N GLU A 404 -15.48 -14.92 9.06
CA GLU A 404 -15.91 -14.35 10.33
C GLU A 404 -16.27 -12.87 10.17
N SER A 405 -17.25 -12.43 10.95
CA SER A 405 -17.67 -11.03 10.98
C SER A 405 -16.55 -10.12 11.51
N VAL A 406 -16.61 -8.84 11.15
CA VAL A 406 -15.66 -7.85 11.67
C VAL A 406 -15.81 -7.75 13.20
N PRO A 407 -14.73 -7.90 13.99
CA PRO A 407 -14.80 -7.83 15.45
C PRO A 407 -15.34 -6.48 15.97
N PRO A 408 -16.15 -6.48 17.04
CA PRO A 408 -16.71 -5.24 17.61
C PRO A 408 -15.71 -4.12 17.89
N PRO A 409 -14.52 -4.35 18.49
CA PRO A 409 -13.55 -3.28 18.70
C PRO A 409 -13.04 -2.67 17.38
N VAL A 410 -12.97 -3.48 16.31
CA VAL A 410 -12.58 -2.99 14.98
C VAL A 410 -13.70 -2.15 14.36
N LEU A 411 -14.97 -2.53 14.55
CA LEU A 411 -16.10 -1.70 14.16
C LEU A 411 -16.08 -0.37 14.90
N GLY A 412 -15.79 -0.39 16.20
CA GLY A 412 -15.63 0.81 17.01
C GLY A 412 -14.55 1.74 16.47
N GLN A 413 -13.38 1.19 16.10
CA GLN A 413 -12.30 1.94 15.47
C GLN A 413 -12.72 2.55 14.13
N ILE A 414 -13.44 1.82 13.29
CA ILE A 414 -13.92 2.31 11.98
C ILE A 414 -14.92 3.45 12.17
N ILE A 415 -15.95 3.24 12.99
CA ILE A 415 -17.00 4.23 13.23
C ILE A 415 -16.40 5.51 13.82
N SER A 416 -15.55 5.39 14.83
CA SER A 416 -14.96 6.55 15.49
C SER A 416 -14.01 7.32 14.58
N SER A 417 -13.14 6.65 13.83
CA SER A 417 -12.23 7.32 12.90
C SER A 417 -12.97 8.06 11.78
N LEU A 418 -14.02 7.49 11.22
CA LEU A 418 -14.88 8.16 10.24
C LEU A 418 -15.58 9.38 10.86
N ASN A 419 -16.08 9.27 12.09
CA ASN A 419 -16.72 10.39 12.79
C ASN A 419 -15.73 11.49 13.17
N VAL A 420 -14.48 11.19 13.48
CA VAL A 420 -13.41 12.18 13.66
C VAL A 420 -13.14 12.92 12.35
N ILE A 421 -13.01 12.19 11.24
CA ILE A 421 -12.79 12.82 9.92
C ILE A 421 -13.96 13.75 9.55
N LYS A 422 -15.20 13.32 9.78
CA LYS A 422 -16.41 14.14 9.57
C LYS A 422 -16.53 15.34 10.52
N GLY A 423 -15.76 15.36 11.61
CA GLY A 423 -15.84 16.38 12.65
C GLY A 423 -17.04 16.24 13.60
N THR A 424 -17.76 15.12 13.57
CA THR A 424 -18.85 14.81 14.51
C THR A 424 -18.30 14.31 15.85
N LEU A 425 -17.12 13.73 15.84
CA LEU A 425 -16.36 13.35 17.02
C LEU A 425 -15.05 14.14 17.01
N ASN A 426 -14.72 14.81 18.11
CA ASN A 426 -13.53 15.66 18.27
C ASN A 426 -13.35 16.70 17.14
N PRO A 427 -14.23 17.73 17.03
CA PRO A 427 -14.25 18.66 15.92
C PRO A 427 -12.90 19.34 15.65
N GLY A 428 -12.49 19.40 14.38
CA GLY A 428 -11.23 20.01 13.91
C GLY A 428 -10.07 19.02 13.78
N GLU A 429 -10.03 17.94 14.53
CA GLU A 429 -8.94 16.95 14.44
C GLU A 429 -8.88 16.27 13.06
N GLY A 430 -10.02 15.85 12.52
CA GLY A 430 -10.10 15.21 11.22
C GLY A 430 -9.57 16.12 10.11
N GLN A 431 -9.97 17.39 10.12
CA GLN A 431 -9.51 18.38 9.16
C GLN A 431 -8.00 18.63 9.25
N GLU A 432 -7.45 18.73 10.47
CA GLU A 432 -6.00 18.85 10.67
C GLU A 432 -5.27 17.65 10.10
N ARG A 433 -5.74 16.42 10.36
CA ARG A 433 -5.12 15.18 9.83
C ARG A 433 -5.10 15.15 8.31
N LEU A 434 -6.21 15.53 7.65
CA LEU A 434 -6.32 15.63 6.19
C LEU A 434 -5.37 16.67 5.61
N GLN A 435 -5.29 17.84 6.22
CA GLN A 435 -4.41 18.90 5.74
C GLN A 435 -2.93 18.58 5.97
N ARG A 436 -2.60 17.92 7.07
CA ARG A 436 -1.22 17.48 7.35
C ARG A 436 -0.75 16.41 6.38
N ILE A 437 -1.58 15.40 6.07
CA ILE A 437 -1.15 14.37 5.09
C ILE A 437 -0.91 14.99 3.72
N ALA A 438 -1.74 15.92 3.28
CA ALA A 438 -1.57 16.62 2.00
C ALA A 438 -0.27 17.44 1.97
N PHE A 439 -0.01 18.23 3.02
CA PHE A 439 1.26 18.96 3.15
C PHE A 439 2.47 18.01 3.18
N ASN A 440 2.47 17.03 4.06
CA ASN A 440 3.57 16.10 4.26
C ASN A 440 3.93 15.35 2.96
N SER A 441 2.91 14.95 2.19
CA SER A 441 3.09 14.26 0.90
C SER A 441 3.80 15.15 -0.12
N ARG A 442 3.32 16.37 -0.32
CA ARG A 442 3.95 17.34 -1.22
C ARG A 442 5.35 17.73 -0.75
N TYR A 443 5.49 18.04 0.54
CA TYR A 443 6.75 18.49 1.11
C TYR A 443 7.87 17.47 0.89
N LEU A 444 7.65 16.22 1.27
CA LEU A 444 8.65 15.17 1.13
C LEU A 444 8.95 14.88 -0.36
N ARG A 445 7.93 14.81 -1.20
CA ARG A 445 8.10 14.54 -2.64
C ARG A 445 8.88 15.63 -3.35
N LEU A 446 8.50 16.90 -3.15
CA LEU A 446 9.19 18.04 -3.76
C LEU A 446 10.63 18.15 -3.26
N GLY A 447 10.85 17.93 -1.95
CA GLY A 447 12.20 17.92 -1.39
C GLY A 447 13.10 16.86 -2.03
N LEU A 448 12.59 15.63 -2.20
CA LEU A 448 13.34 14.56 -2.87
C LEU A 448 13.64 14.88 -4.34
N LYS A 449 12.67 15.41 -5.08
CA LYS A 449 12.88 15.85 -6.47
C LYS A 449 13.95 16.96 -6.55
N LYS A 450 13.92 17.95 -5.66
CA LYS A 450 14.92 19.02 -5.59
C LYS A 450 16.31 18.50 -5.26
N LEU A 451 16.42 17.49 -4.42
CA LEU A 451 17.69 16.83 -4.07
C LEU A 451 18.25 15.92 -5.20
N GLY A 452 17.51 15.74 -6.30
CA GLY A 452 17.97 14.97 -7.46
C GLY A 452 17.61 13.49 -7.44
N PHE A 453 16.68 13.07 -6.59
CA PHE A 453 16.16 11.71 -6.62
C PHE A 453 15.09 11.56 -7.71
N ILE A 454 15.04 10.37 -8.32
CA ILE A 454 13.94 9.99 -9.21
C ILE A 454 12.79 9.48 -8.35
N VAL A 455 11.67 10.21 -8.39
CA VAL A 455 10.46 9.94 -7.58
C VAL A 455 9.25 9.98 -8.49
N TYR A 456 8.48 8.89 -8.52
CA TYR A 456 7.25 8.78 -9.29
C TYR A 456 6.01 9.23 -8.50
N GLY A 457 4.89 9.36 -9.21
CA GLY A 457 3.57 9.59 -8.65
C GLY A 457 3.12 11.05 -8.61
N ALA A 458 1.83 11.23 -8.36
CA ALA A 458 1.17 12.53 -8.26
C ALA A 458 1.60 13.28 -6.98
N ASP A 459 1.60 14.61 -7.05
CA ASP A 459 2.11 15.45 -5.96
C ASP A 459 1.37 15.28 -4.62
N ASP A 460 0.06 15.08 -4.66
CA ASP A 460 -0.77 14.88 -3.47
C ASP A 460 -0.80 13.43 -2.96
N SER A 461 -0.12 12.51 -3.64
CA SER A 461 -0.08 11.11 -3.24
C SER A 461 0.75 10.89 -1.97
N PRO A 462 0.19 10.25 -0.91
CA PRO A 462 0.94 9.90 0.29
C PRO A 462 1.90 8.73 0.08
N VAL A 463 1.86 8.11 -1.09
CA VAL A 463 2.80 7.05 -1.49
C VAL A 463 3.88 7.66 -2.37
N ILE A 464 5.12 7.62 -1.90
CA ILE A 464 6.28 8.22 -2.58
C ILE A 464 7.25 7.12 -2.99
N PRO A 465 7.20 6.65 -4.24
CA PRO A 465 8.14 5.66 -4.77
C PRO A 465 9.46 6.32 -5.16
N LEU A 466 10.51 6.04 -4.39
CA LEU A 466 11.88 6.46 -4.67
C LEU A 466 12.62 5.35 -5.40
N LEU A 467 13.07 5.59 -6.63
CA LEU A 467 13.63 4.57 -7.52
C LEU A 467 15.08 4.22 -7.13
N LEU A 468 15.40 2.92 -7.10
CA LEU A 468 16.70 2.39 -6.67
C LEU A 468 17.49 1.73 -7.80
N PHE A 469 16.80 1.19 -8.79
CA PHE A 469 17.32 0.46 -9.95
C PHE A 469 18.19 -0.76 -9.59
N LEU A 470 19.41 -0.56 -9.11
CA LEU A 470 20.39 -1.61 -8.86
C LEU A 470 20.01 -2.51 -7.66
N PRO A 471 20.09 -3.85 -7.82
CA PRO A 471 19.75 -4.79 -6.75
C PRO A 471 20.54 -4.59 -5.44
N SER A 472 21.81 -4.17 -5.55
CA SER A 472 22.67 -3.93 -4.38
C SER A 472 22.24 -2.71 -3.55
N LYS A 473 21.64 -1.71 -4.19
CA LYS A 473 21.20 -0.48 -3.51
C LYS A 473 19.97 -0.68 -2.64
N MET A 474 19.14 -1.69 -2.94
CA MET A 474 17.98 -2.01 -2.15
C MET A 474 18.32 -2.34 -0.67
N PRO A 475 19.14 -3.35 -0.38
CA PRO A 475 19.52 -3.64 0.99
C PRO A 475 20.40 -2.57 1.60
N ALA A 476 21.27 -1.92 0.80
CA ALA A 476 22.11 -0.83 1.29
C ALA A 476 21.27 0.31 1.86
N LEU A 477 20.33 0.85 1.07
CA LEU A 477 19.44 1.92 1.52
C LEU A 477 18.63 1.51 2.77
N SER A 478 18.00 0.33 2.73
CA SER A 478 17.16 -0.13 3.85
C SER A 478 17.93 -0.26 5.15
N ARG A 479 19.16 -0.83 5.11
CA ARG A 479 19.98 -1.01 6.30
C ARG A 479 20.53 0.31 6.83
N MET A 480 21.06 1.15 5.94
CA MET A 480 21.62 2.45 6.33
C MET A 480 20.55 3.36 6.94
N LEU A 481 19.35 3.43 6.34
CA LEU A 481 18.25 4.20 6.92
C LEU A 481 17.79 3.60 8.25
N TYR A 482 17.74 2.27 8.36
CA TYR A 482 17.43 1.62 9.63
C TYR A 482 18.46 1.96 10.72
N ASP A 483 19.76 1.98 10.38
CA ASP A 483 20.82 2.39 11.30
C ASP A 483 20.72 3.85 11.72
N LEU A 484 20.13 4.70 10.87
CA LEU A 484 19.79 6.09 11.17
C LEU A 484 18.42 6.27 11.86
N GLY A 485 17.73 5.19 12.22
CA GLY A 485 16.45 5.25 12.90
C GLY A 485 15.27 5.60 11.97
N ILE A 486 15.35 5.25 10.69
CA ILE A 486 14.28 5.46 9.71
C ILE A 486 13.85 4.11 9.14
N ALA A 487 12.58 3.75 9.30
CA ALA A 487 12.02 2.51 8.76
C ALA A 487 11.34 2.76 7.41
N VAL A 488 11.79 2.07 6.36
CA VAL A 488 11.25 2.15 5.00
C VAL A 488 10.92 0.76 4.45
N VAL A 489 10.02 0.69 3.47
CA VAL A 489 9.69 -0.56 2.75
C VAL A 489 10.37 -0.56 1.40
N ILE A 490 11.11 -1.62 1.11
CA ILE A 490 11.68 -1.88 -0.21
C ILE A 490 10.69 -2.73 -1.02
N VAL A 491 10.48 -2.36 -2.27
CA VAL A 491 9.63 -3.11 -3.20
C VAL A 491 10.42 -3.44 -4.45
N SER A 492 10.32 -4.69 -4.89
CA SER A 492 11.03 -5.19 -6.07
C SER A 492 10.21 -6.28 -6.76
N TYR A 493 10.75 -6.87 -7.82
CA TYR A 493 10.11 -8.01 -8.47
C TYR A 493 9.68 -9.08 -7.45
N PRO A 494 8.49 -9.71 -7.60
CA PRO A 494 7.56 -9.60 -8.73
C PRO A 494 6.50 -8.47 -8.60
N ALA A 495 6.52 -7.68 -7.53
CA ALA A 495 5.55 -6.61 -7.33
C ALA A 495 5.78 -5.40 -8.24
N THR A 496 7.01 -5.22 -8.70
CA THR A 496 7.40 -4.21 -9.70
C THR A 496 8.28 -4.86 -10.77
N PRO A 497 8.44 -4.26 -11.96
CA PRO A 497 9.43 -4.70 -12.95
C PRO A 497 10.84 -4.76 -12.35
N LEU A 498 11.71 -5.62 -12.89
CA LEU A 498 13.07 -5.84 -12.37
C LEU A 498 13.87 -4.55 -12.24
N ILE A 499 13.74 -3.66 -13.23
CA ILE A 499 14.52 -2.41 -13.31
C ILE A 499 13.95 -1.29 -12.43
N SER A 500 12.71 -1.37 -12.00
CA SER A 500 12.03 -0.32 -11.24
C SER A 500 11.84 -0.67 -9.77
N ALA A 501 12.84 -1.39 -9.20
CA ALA A 501 12.92 -1.57 -7.76
C ALA A 501 12.96 -0.21 -7.04
N ARG A 502 12.22 -0.09 -5.95
CA ARG A 502 12.00 1.18 -5.26
C ARG A 502 11.95 1.06 -3.75
N ALA A 503 12.31 2.12 -3.06
CA ALA A 503 11.88 2.33 -1.70
C ALA A 503 10.52 3.03 -1.75
N ARG A 504 9.51 2.45 -1.12
CA ARG A 504 8.19 3.06 -1.02
C ARG A 504 8.09 3.76 0.33
N LEU A 505 8.15 5.08 0.28
CA LEU A 505 7.97 5.92 1.45
C LEU A 505 6.46 6.17 1.61
N CYS A 506 5.91 5.73 2.73
CA CYS A 506 4.51 5.95 3.09
C CYS A 506 4.44 7.10 4.08
N VAL A 507 3.86 8.20 3.65
CA VAL A 507 3.73 9.40 4.49
C VAL A 507 2.50 9.27 5.38
N SER A 508 2.59 9.80 6.59
CA SER A 508 1.49 9.86 7.56
C SER A 508 1.28 11.29 8.05
N SER A 509 0.04 11.63 8.38
CA SER A 509 -0.27 12.87 9.09
C SER A 509 0.32 12.90 10.50
N ALA A 510 0.73 11.75 11.03
CA ALA A 510 1.39 11.66 12.33
C ALA A 510 2.81 12.25 12.34
N LEU A 511 3.45 12.37 11.17
CA LEU A 511 4.78 12.95 11.02
C LEU A 511 4.73 14.48 11.13
N THR A 512 5.75 15.06 11.75
CA THR A 512 5.94 16.51 11.80
C THR A 512 6.83 16.99 10.66
N LYS A 513 6.89 18.32 10.44
CA LYS A 513 7.82 18.90 9.45
C LYS A 513 9.27 18.58 9.81
N GLU A 514 9.62 18.65 11.08
CA GLU A 514 10.98 18.37 11.58
C GLU A 514 11.37 16.91 11.33
N ASP A 515 10.42 15.96 11.42
CA ASP A 515 10.65 14.57 11.02
C ASP A 515 11.00 14.46 9.55
N LEU A 516 10.27 15.19 8.70
CA LEU A 516 10.50 15.18 7.26
C LEU A 516 11.81 15.87 6.88
N ASP A 517 12.20 16.93 7.58
CA ASP A 517 13.51 17.58 7.43
C ASP A 517 14.64 16.60 7.78
N TYR A 518 14.48 15.84 8.88
CA TYR A 518 15.41 14.79 9.25
C TYR A 518 15.50 13.70 8.17
N VAL A 519 14.36 13.26 7.67
CA VAL A 519 14.30 12.25 6.59
C VAL A 519 14.99 12.76 5.31
N LEU A 520 14.69 13.98 4.87
CA LEU A 520 15.33 14.59 3.70
C LEU A 520 16.84 14.71 3.86
N THR A 521 17.30 15.15 5.03
CA THR A 521 18.73 15.27 5.35
C THR A 521 19.42 13.90 5.27
N LYS A 522 18.85 12.89 5.95
CA LYS A 522 19.46 11.55 5.98
C LYS A 522 19.36 10.82 4.64
N LEU A 523 18.28 11.01 3.90
CA LEU A 523 18.19 10.50 2.53
C LEU A 523 19.18 11.18 1.60
N SER A 524 19.42 12.48 1.75
CA SER A 524 20.44 13.21 0.97
C SER A 524 21.83 12.63 1.22
N GLU A 525 22.24 12.49 2.50
CA GLU A 525 23.54 11.90 2.89
C GLU A 525 23.71 10.47 2.34
N VAL A 526 22.73 9.61 2.57
CA VAL A 526 22.76 8.21 2.07
C VAL A 526 22.72 8.18 0.54
N GLY A 527 21.92 9.04 -0.08
CA GLY A 527 21.78 9.13 -1.54
C GLY A 527 23.09 9.51 -2.24
N ASP A 528 23.89 10.38 -1.64
CA ASP A 528 25.24 10.72 -2.13
C ASP A 528 26.18 9.52 -1.96
N LEU A 529 26.17 8.88 -0.79
CA LEU A 529 27.06 7.76 -0.49
C LEU A 529 26.86 6.56 -1.41
N ILE A 530 25.59 6.24 -1.77
CA ILE A 530 25.28 5.11 -2.62
C ILE A 530 24.90 5.50 -4.06
N TYR A 531 25.11 6.76 -4.43
CA TYR A 531 24.84 7.28 -5.78
C TYR A 531 23.40 7.02 -6.24
N LEU A 532 22.40 7.67 -5.62
CA LEU A 532 20.98 7.56 -5.98
C LEU A 532 20.40 8.78 -6.69
N LYS A 533 21.13 9.88 -6.75
CA LYS A 533 20.66 11.16 -7.32
C LYS A 533 20.87 11.17 -8.84
N PHE A 534 19.93 10.57 -9.58
CA PHE A 534 20.01 10.39 -11.04
C PHE A 534 19.06 11.29 -11.82
N SER A 535 18.24 12.10 -11.14
CA SER A 535 17.21 12.90 -11.82
C SER A 535 17.83 13.84 -12.85
N SER A 536 17.24 13.86 -14.04
CA SER A 536 17.56 14.79 -15.12
C SER A 536 16.89 16.17 -14.93
N GLY A 537 15.96 16.27 -13.98
CA GLY A 537 15.14 17.46 -13.74
C GLY A 537 13.86 17.54 -14.58
N ILE A 538 13.65 16.61 -15.53
CA ILE A 538 12.48 16.62 -16.42
C ILE A 538 11.15 16.46 -15.66
N ALA A 539 11.17 15.70 -14.56
CA ALA A 539 10.01 15.50 -13.68
C ALA A 539 9.85 16.58 -12.59
N GLY A 540 10.60 17.66 -12.67
CA GLY A 540 10.62 18.78 -11.72
C GLY A 540 11.81 18.75 -10.76
N GLY A 541 11.92 19.79 -9.91
CA GLY A 541 12.99 19.94 -8.93
C GLY A 541 14.22 20.71 -9.44
N CYS A 542 14.30 21.08 -10.73
CA CYS A 542 15.39 21.92 -11.26
C CYS A 542 15.27 23.38 -10.79
N LYS A 543 16.40 24.07 -10.64
CA LYS A 543 16.44 25.51 -10.37
C LYS A 543 16.12 26.34 -11.63
N SER A 544 16.60 25.87 -12.77
CA SER A 544 16.37 26.44 -14.09
C SER A 544 15.80 25.37 -15.04
N PRO A 545 14.95 25.75 -16.00
CA PRO A 545 14.39 24.80 -16.96
C PRO A 545 15.50 24.03 -17.70
N GLY A 546 15.42 22.70 -17.66
CA GLY A 546 16.34 21.80 -18.37
C GLY A 546 17.68 21.52 -17.67
N GLU A 547 17.90 22.05 -16.47
CA GLU A 547 19.09 21.71 -15.67
C GLU A 547 18.78 20.60 -14.64
N PRO A 548 19.74 19.70 -14.36
CA PRO A 548 19.59 18.73 -13.29
C PRO A 548 19.37 19.40 -11.93
N PRO A 549 18.58 18.81 -11.03
CA PRO A 549 18.41 19.33 -9.68
C PRO A 549 19.73 19.42 -8.92
N ARG A 550 20.04 20.60 -8.37
CA ARG A 550 21.29 20.89 -7.63
C ARG A 550 21.02 21.77 -6.41
N TRP A 551 19.96 21.45 -5.67
CA TRP A 551 19.65 22.16 -4.44
C TRP A 551 20.49 21.60 -3.29
N THR A 552 20.94 22.48 -2.39
CA THR A 552 21.46 22.04 -1.09
C THR A 552 20.32 21.65 -0.18
N ILE A 553 20.62 20.92 0.88
CA ILE A 553 19.57 20.51 1.85
C ILE A 553 18.98 21.75 2.56
N GLU A 554 19.79 22.76 2.84
CA GLU A 554 19.39 24.02 3.45
C GLU A 554 18.42 24.78 2.55
N ASP A 555 18.72 24.87 1.25
CA ASP A 555 17.85 25.48 0.24
C ASP A 555 16.49 24.74 0.17
N VAL A 556 16.52 23.39 0.20
CA VAL A 556 15.30 22.57 0.13
C VAL A 556 14.42 22.83 1.34
N ILE A 557 14.98 22.79 2.55
CA ILE A 557 14.24 23.02 3.78
C ILE A 557 13.65 24.44 3.82
N ALA A 558 14.41 25.44 3.41
CA ALA A 558 14.00 26.85 3.45
C ALA A 558 12.89 27.18 2.42
N THR A 559 13.00 26.66 1.18
CA THR A 559 12.11 27.06 0.07
C THR A 559 10.95 26.10 -0.19
N ASN A 560 11.05 24.85 0.26
CA ASN A 560 10.06 23.82 -0.07
C ASN A 560 8.69 24.10 0.56
N VAL A 561 8.63 24.79 1.70
CA VAL A 561 7.37 25.14 2.38
C VAL A 561 6.50 26.06 1.52
N GLU A 562 7.11 27.08 0.88
CA GLU A 562 6.39 28.00 0.01
C GLU A 562 5.87 27.32 -1.25
N ASP A 563 6.69 26.44 -1.85
CA ASP A 563 6.32 25.68 -3.03
C ASP A 563 5.16 24.70 -2.79
N CYS A 564 5.04 24.18 -1.57
CA CYS A 564 3.91 23.32 -1.20
C CYS A 564 2.57 24.04 -1.19
N LYS A 565 2.55 25.36 -0.95
CA LYS A 565 1.32 26.16 -0.87
C LYS A 565 0.76 26.54 -2.25
N LYS A 566 1.59 26.52 -3.29
CA LYS A 566 1.18 26.89 -4.64
C LYS A 566 0.85 25.64 -5.43
N PRO A 567 -0.39 25.48 -5.93
CA PRO A 567 -0.64 24.49 -6.98
C PRO A 567 0.25 24.89 -8.15
N LYS A 568 1.30 24.12 -8.43
CA LYS A 568 2.06 24.32 -9.65
C LYS A 568 1.23 23.80 -10.80
N LEU A 569 0.72 24.73 -11.60
CA LEU A 569 0.47 24.51 -13.01
C LEU A 569 1.85 24.27 -13.65
N LEU A 570 2.15 23.05 -14.04
CA LEU A 570 3.23 22.71 -14.96
C LEU A 570 2.67 22.78 -16.38
#